data_74589ae3b5c50f7da6616f1e3a7c149d
#
_entry.id   74589ae3b5c50f7da6616f1e3a7c149d
#
_cell.length_a   1.000
_cell.length_b   1.000
_cell.length_c   1.000
_cell.angle_alpha   90.00
_cell.angle_beta   90.00
_cell.angle_gamma   90.00
#
_symmetry.space_group_name_H-M   'P 1'
#
loop_
_entity.id
_entity.type
_entity.pdbx_description
1 polymer ?
#
loop_
_entity_poly.entity_id
_entity_poly.type
_entity_poly.pdbx_seq_one_letter_code
_entity_poly.pdbx_strand_id
1 'polypeptide(L)'
;EASGLADPSNMGMILQGIKNETNDSLKMHGSVCVADAQTFLDIYNLLPAVERQIVHADMVIVNKSSLVSEEVLQEIHGLIKSHNADAEICDTDYCKVDIKHLVFELTNRKEMMQETTNEYANRMMTVVVKGDEPIEEALLEDLINSIIGSTYRIKGFARTTQGSKSVSCTMKNINIEPWAEDEGTNIVFVSAVGIQLVSLISEWLQKHKESGLHIG
;
A
#
# COMPACT_ATOMS: atom_id res chain seq x y z
N GLU A 1 11.44 6.56 -2.28
CA GLU A 1 10.11 6.08 -1.87
C GLU A 1 10.21 4.65 -1.37
N ALA A 2 9.68 4.37 -0.18
CA ALA A 2 9.56 3.03 0.35
C ALA A 2 8.21 2.42 -0.07
N SER A 3 8.11 1.09 -0.07
CA SER A 3 6.81 0.42 -0.26
C SER A 3 5.83 0.88 0.82
N GLY A 4 4.55 1.10 0.47
CA GLY A 4 3.50 1.48 1.42
C GLY A 4 3.26 0.49 2.58
N LEU A 5 3.89 -0.67 2.55
CA LEU A 5 3.85 -1.71 3.57
C LEU A 5 5.21 -1.92 4.26
N ALA A 6 6.21 -1.09 3.95
CA ALA A 6 7.54 -1.20 4.54
C ALA A 6 7.58 -0.56 5.93
N ASP A 7 8.35 -1.20 6.82
CA ASP A 7 8.78 -0.60 8.08
C ASP A 7 9.97 0.34 7.81
N PRO A 8 9.86 1.64 8.09
CA PRO A 8 10.93 2.61 7.82
C PRO A 8 12.03 2.64 8.87
N SER A 9 11.94 1.86 9.94
CA SER A 9 12.83 1.95 11.12
C SER A 9 14.32 1.85 10.79
N ASN A 10 14.70 1.15 9.72
CA ASN A 10 16.09 0.96 9.30
C ASN A 10 16.54 1.91 8.17
N MET A 11 15.68 2.83 7.73
CA MET A 11 15.98 3.71 6.59
C MET A 11 17.22 4.57 6.86
N GLY A 12 17.39 5.05 8.09
CA GLY A 12 18.59 5.81 8.50
C GLY A 12 19.89 5.00 8.33
N MET A 13 19.89 3.71 8.70
CA MET A 13 21.06 2.84 8.52
C MET A 13 21.37 2.57 7.04
N ILE A 14 20.34 2.35 6.22
CA ILE A 14 20.50 2.15 4.78
C ILE A 14 21.11 3.40 4.14
N LEU A 15 20.59 4.58 4.46
CA LEU A 15 21.10 5.84 3.95
C LEU A 15 22.52 6.12 4.42
N GLN A 16 22.88 5.76 5.65
CA GLN A 16 24.25 5.89 6.14
C GLN A 16 25.24 4.97 5.41
N GLY A 17 24.81 3.73 5.07
CA GLY A 17 25.58 2.84 4.20
C GLY A 17 25.84 3.47 2.81
N ILE A 18 24.80 4.04 2.20
CA ILE A 18 24.91 4.71 0.90
C ILE A 18 25.79 5.97 0.97
N LYS A 19 25.71 6.76 2.05
CA LYS A 19 26.58 7.93 2.28
C LYS A 19 28.06 7.56 2.22
N ASN A 20 28.45 6.45 2.86
CA ASN A 20 29.83 5.97 2.87
C ASN A 20 30.33 5.62 1.46
N GLU A 21 29.43 5.20 0.56
CA GLU A 21 29.78 4.89 -0.83
C GLU A 21 29.71 6.12 -1.75
N THR A 22 28.96 7.15 -1.40
CA THR A 22 28.67 8.32 -2.25
C THR A 22 29.37 9.61 -1.80
N ASN A 23 30.40 9.53 -0.94
CA ASN A 23 31.16 10.68 -0.43
C ASN A 23 30.24 11.77 0.19
N ASP A 24 29.30 11.38 1.04
CA ASP A 24 28.40 12.30 1.80
C ASP A 24 27.52 13.23 0.95
N SER A 25 27.24 12.88 -0.31
CA SER A 25 26.39 13.70 -1.18
C SER A 25 24.89 13.66 -0.83
N LEU A 26 24.46 12.69 0.02
CA LEU A 26 23.06 12.52 0.42
C LEU A 26 22.82 13.01 1.83
N LYS A 27 21.75 13.80 2.02
CA LYS A 27 21.25 14.22 3.34
C LYS A 27 19.82 13.78 3.51
N MET A 28 19.52 13.14 4.64
CA MET A 28 18.14 12.90 5.06
C MET A 28 17.60 14.20 5.66
N HIS A 29 16.51 14.71 5.14
CA HIS A 29 15.83 15.88 5.66
C HIS A 29 14.66 15.53 6.58
N GLY A 30 14.10 14.33 6.43
CA GLY A 30 13.00 13.87 7.24
C GLY A 30 12.24 12.75 6.54
N SER A 31 11.20 12.26 7.21
CA SER A 31 10.34 11.17 6.79
C SER A 31 8.90 11.65 6.68
N VAL A 32 8.24 11.38 5.56
CA VAL A 32 6.84 11.71 5.34
C VAL A 32 6.04 10.41 5.19
N CYS A 33 5.01 10.25 6.03
CA CYS A 33 4.03 9.19 5.90
C CYS A 33 2.79 9.73 5.17
N VAL A 34 2.28 8.98 4.19
CA VAL A 34 1.02 9.32 3.52
C VAL A 34 -0.04 8.31 3.95
N ALA A 35 -1.06 8.78 4.66
CA ALA A 35 -2.21 8.01 5.12
C ALA A 35 -3.44 8.29 4.25
N ASP A 36 -4.16 7.24 3.85
CA ASP A 36 -5.45 7.37 3.15
C ASP A 36 -6.57 7.43 4.20
N ALA A 37 -7.23 8.57 4.35
CA ALA A 37 -8.26 8.79 5.38
C ALA A 37 -9.39 7.74 5.33
N GLN A 38 -9.74 7.23 4.14
CA GLN A 38 -10.83 6.27 4.00
C GLN A 38 -10.50 4.87 4.54
N THR A 39 -9.21 4.48 4.55
CA THR A 39 -8.78 3.12 4.89
C THR A 39 -7.85 3.06 6.08
N PHE A 40 -7.37 4.22 6.58
CA PHE A 40 -6.35 4.30 7.60
C PHE A 40 -6.69 3.53 8.88
N LEU A 41 -7.87 3.74 9.44
CA LEU A 41 -8.29 3.09 10.69
C LEU A 41 -8.40 1.57 10.54
N ASP A 42 -8.87 1.09 9.37
CA ASP A 42 -8.97 -0.33 9.08
C ASP A 42 -7.56 -0.97 8.98
N ILE A 43 -6.66 -0.29 8.25
CA ILE A 43 -5.30 -0.77 7.99
C ILE A 43 -4.44 -0.70 9.26
N TYR A 44 -4.59 0.35 10.06
CA TYR A 44 -3.84 0.55 11.30
C TYR A 44 -4.01 -0.64 12.26
N ASN A 45 -5.24 -1.10 12.47
CA ASN A 45 -5.53 -2.22 13.35
C ASN A 45 -5.00 -3.57 12.84
N LEU A 46 -4.66 -3.66 11.56
CA LEU A 46 -4.27 -4.89 10.90
C LEU A 46 -2.77 -4.99 10.64
N LEU A 47 -2.06 -3.85 10.57
CA LEU A 47 -0.69 -3.76 10.08
C LEU A 47 0.26 -3.06 11.06
N PRO A 48 1.12 -3.80 11.78
CA PRO A 48 2.14 -3.19 12.64
C PRO A 48 3.07 -2.20 11.90
N ALA A 49 3.26 -2.39 10.59
CA ALA A 49 4.07 -1.48 9.78
C ALA A 49 3.49 -0.06 9.73
N VAL A 50 2.17 0.11 9.80
CA VAL A 50 1.51 1.43 9.80
C VAL A 50 1.84 2.20 11.08
N GLU A 51 1.81 1.54 12.23
CA GLU A 51 2.26 2.14 13.49
C GLU A 51 3.71 2.61 13.39
N ARG A 52 4.61 1.78 12.85
CA ARG A 52 6.02 2.12 12.65
C ARG A 52 6.20 3.29 11.69
N GLN A 53 5.42 3.36 10.63
CA GLN A 53 5.44 4.49 9.71
C GLN A 53 5.05 5.79 10.40
N ILE A 54 4.06 5.77 11.29
CA ILE A 54 3.65 6.94 12.08
C ILE A 54 4.74 7.34 13.08
N VAL A 55 5.27 6.38 13.84
CA VAL A 55 6.30 6.63 14.86
C VAL A 55 7.54 7.31 14.27
N HIS A 56 7.94 6.91 13.06
CA HIS A 56 9.12 7.42 12.37
C HIS A 56 8.85 8.59 11.41
N ALA A 57 7.60 9.06 11.31
CA ALA A 57 7.26 10.18 10.44
C ALA A 57 7.53 11.52 11.13
N ASP A 58 8.18 12.43 10.45
CA ASP A 58 8.25 13.85 10.85
C ASP A 58 6.95 14.57 10.47
N MET A 59 6.33 14.14 9.38
CA MET A 59 5.04 14.64 8.91
C MET A 59 4.15 13.49 8.45
N VAL A 60 2.85 13.55 8.77
CA VAL A 60 1.83 12.65 8.26
C VAL A 60 0.86 13.44 7.39
N ILE A 61 0.80 13.09 6.11
CA ILE A 61 -0.16 13.64 5.16
C ILE A 61 -1.40 12.76 5.19
N VAL A 62 -2.50 13.25 5.72
CA VAL A 62 -3.81 12.59 5.71
C VAL A 62 -4.51 12.95 4.41
N ASN A 63 -4.34 12.10 3.41
CA ASN A 63 -4.87 12.30 2.06
C ASN A 63 -6.31 11.81 1.94
N LYS A 64 -7.07 12.35 0.99
CA LYS A 64 -8.51 12.09 0.79
C LYS A 64 -9.36 12.51 1.98
N SER A 65 -8.94 13.58 2.67
CA SER A 65 -9.59 14.07 3.87
C SER A 65 -11.05 14.49 3.63
N SER A 66 -11.36 15.01 2.44
CA SER A 66 -12.74 15.39 2.07
C SER A 66 -13.70 14.21 1.88
N LEU A 67 -13.21 12.96 1.84
CA LEU A 67 -14.02 11.77 1.62
C LEU A 67 -14.44 11.06 2.92
N VAL A 68 -14.12 11.64 4.06
CA VAL A 68 -14.50 11.14 5.40
C VAL A 68 -15.13 12.25 6.23
N SER A 69 -15.79 11.89 7.35
CA SER A 69 -16.36 12.89 8.25
C SER A 69 -15.29 13.51 9.16
N GLU A 70 -15.62 14.64 9.76
CA GLU A 70 -14.75 15.33 10.72
C GLU A 70 -14.43 14.45 11.94
N GLU A 71 -15.38 13.65 12.40
CA GLU A 71 -15.19 12.73 13.52
C GLU A 71 -14.13 11.68 13.19
N VAL A 72 -14.13 11.14 11.96
CA VAL A 72 -13.12 10.20 11.48
C VAL A 72 -11.75 10.87 11.38
N LEU A 73 -11.67 12.11 10.89
CA LEU A 73 -10.41 12.86 10.86
C LEU A 73 -9.85 13.08 12.27
N GLN A 74 -10.70 13.45 13.23
CA GLN A 74 -10.30 13.64 14.63
C GLN A 74 -9.79 12.34 15.26
N GLU A 75 -10.42 11.20 14.95
CA GLU A 75 -9.96 9.89 15.41
C GLU A 75 -8.60 9.55 14.82
N ILE A 76 -8.39 9.77 13.50
CA ILE A 76 -7.10 9.58 12.82
C ILE A 76 -6.02 10.47 13.47
N HIS A 77 -6.30 11.77 13.68
CA HIS A 77 -5.36 12.70 14.31
C HIS A 77 -5.02 12.29 15.74
N GLY A 78 -6.04 11.89 16.53
CA GLY A 78 -5.84 11.41 17.90
C GLY A 78 -4.92 10.19 17.93
N LEU A 79 -5.11 9.26 17.01
CA LEU A 79 -4.31 8.06 16.89
C LEU A 79 -2.87 8.37 16.46
N ILE A 80 -2.67 9.22 15.46
CA ILE A 80 -1.33 9.67 15.03
C ILE A 80 -0.60 10.33 16.21
N LYS A 81 -1.26 11.26 16.89
CA LYS A 81 -0.67 12.01 18.02
C LYS A 81 -0.39 11.14 19.25
N SER A 82 -1.14 10.06 19.45
CA SER A 82 -0.89 9.12 20.54
C SER A 82 0.41 8.32 20.35
N HIS A 83 0.81 8.07 19.10
CA HIS A 83 2.05 7.37 18.76
C HIS A 83 3.23 8.30 18.47
N ASN A 84 2.95 9.49 17.93
CA ASN A 84 3.96 10.47 17.57
C ASN A 84 3.42 11.90 17.82
N ALA A 85 3.61 12.38 19.06
CA ALA A 85 3.12 13.70 19.46
C ALA A 85 3.76 14.83 18.63
N ASP A 86 4.99 14.62 18.14
CA ASP A 86 5.80 15.60 17.43
C ASP A 86 5.53 15.63 15.93
N ALA A 87 4.88 14.59 15.36
CA ALA A 87 4.57 14.55 13.93
C ALA A 87 3.68 15.74 13.53
N GLU A 88 4.03 16.44 12.49
CA GLU A 88 3.14 17.41 11.86
C GLU A 88 2.03 16.66 11.08
N ILE A 89 0.79 17.12 11.16
CA ILE A 89 -0.33 16.50 10.42
C ILE A 89 -0.85 17.53 9.40
N CYS A 90 -0.98 17.06 8.16
CA CYS A 90 -1.51 17.87 7.06
C CYS A 90 -2.65 17.13 6.37
N ASP A 91 -3.89 17.64 6.52
CA ASP A 91 -5.05 17.13 5.81
C ASP A 91 -5.09 17.69 4.39
N THR A 92 -5.32 16.82 3.42
CA THR A 92 -5.31 17.22 2.01
C THR A 92 -6.09 16.26 1.14
N ASP A 93 -6.34 16.70 -0.10
CA ASP A 93 -6.80 15.85 -1.18
C ASP A 93 -5.79 15.87 -2.32
N TYR A 94 -5.60 14.71 -2.96
CA TYR A 94 -4.62 14.52 -4.04
C TYR A 94 -3.17 14.86 -3.62
N CYS A 95 -2.85 14.73 -2.33
CA CYS A 95 -1.54 15.08 -1.75
C CYS A 95 -1.08 16.49 -2.14
N LYS A 96 -1.99 17.47 -2.19
CA LYS A 96 -1.67 18.87 -2.48
C LYS A 96 -1.02 19.53 -1.27
N VAL A 97 0.31 19.44 -1.20
CA VAL A 97 1.13 20.07 -0.15
C VAL A 97 2.13 21.04 -0.75
N ASP A 98 2.48 22.10 -0.03
CA ASP A 98 3.59 22.96 -0.42
C ASP A 98 4.92 22.25 -0.14
N ILE A 99 5.55 21.75 -1.20
CA ILE A 99 6.83 21.02 -1.10
C ILE A 99 7.94 21.89 -0.51
N LYS A 100 7.94 23.19 -0.74
CA LYS A 100 8.96 24.11 -0.18
C LYS A 100 8.82 24.23 1.33
N HIS A 101 7.59 24.38 1.80
CA HIS A 101 7.27 24.41 3.22
C HIS A 101 7.62 23.06 3.87
N LEU A 102 7.24 21.97 3.26
CA LEU A 102 7.54 20.61 3.71
C LEU A 102 9.05 20.37 3.88
N VAL A 103 9.86 20.71 2.88
CA VAL A 103 11.32 20.55 2.95
C VAL A 103 11.93 21.45 4.02
N PHE A 104 11.42 22.66 4.23
CA PHE A 104 11.89 23.59 5.24
C PHE A 104 11.64 23.06 6.66
N GLU A 105 10.44 22.57 6.95
CA GLU A 105 10.06 22.02 8.25
C GLU A 105 10.85 20.74 8.58
N LEU A 106 11.08 19.87 7.59
CA LEU A 106 11.82 18.63 7.77
C LEU A 106 13.33 18.83 8.07
N THR A 107 13.91 19.98 7.70
CA THR A 107 15.37 20.21 7.80
C THR A 107 15.87 20.37 9.26
N ASN A 108 14.98 20.57 10.22
CA ASN A 108 15.32 20.93 11.59
C ASN A 108 15.16 19.80 12.63
N ARG A 109 14.87 18.57 12.23
CA ARG A 109 14.59 17.46 13.16
C ARG A 109 15.75 16.48 13.31
N LYS A 110 15.81 15.79 14.48
CA LYS A 110 16.86 14.82 14.81
C LYS A 110 16.51 13.43 14.29
N GLU A 111 17.48 12.76 13.67
CA GLU A 111 17.38 11.35 13.27
C GLU A 111 17.14 10.44 14.49
N MET A 112 16.09 9.62 14.46
CA MET A 112 15.90 8.50 15.38
C MET A 112 16.22 7.20 14.64
N MET A 113 17.17 6.43 15.19
CA MET A 113 17.53 5.11 14.66
C MET A 113 16.93 4.04 15.57
N GLN A 114 16.18 3.10 15.00
CA GLN A 114 15.67 1.92 15.71
C GLN A 114 15.88 0.66 14.87
N GLU A 115 15.87 -0.49 15.51
CA GLU A 115 15.90 -1.78 14.82
C GLU A 115 14.57 -1.99 14.03
N THR A 116 14.70 -2.48 12.81
CA THR A 116 13.55 -2.74 11.94
C THR A 116 12.81 -4.02 12.32
N THR A 117 11.48 -4.02 12.13
CA THR A 117 10.64 -5.21 12.21
C THR A 117 10.50 -5.93 10.85
N ASN A 118 11.26 -5.51 9.83
CA ASN A 118 11.26 -6.12 8.49
C ASN A 118 11.92 -7.51 8.50
N GLU A 119 11.35 -8.44 9.26
CA GLU A 119 11.73 -9.84 9.26
C GLU A 119 10.95 -10.62 8.20
N TYR A 120 11.52 -11.75 7.77
CA TYR A 120 10.87 -12.63 6.78
C TYR A 120 9.48 -13.10 7.23
N ALA A 121 9.31 -13.29 8.56
CA ALA A 121 8.05 -13.71 9.17
C ALA A 121 6.94 -12.64 9.11
N ASN A 122 7.32 -11.35 8.99
CA ASN A 122 6.38 -10.22 8.99
C ASN A 122 6.06 -9.72 7.57
N ARG A 123 6.62 -10.36 6.53
CA ARG A 123 6.30 -10.03 5.14
C ARG A 123 4.88 -10.45 4.82
N MET A 124 4.15 -9.52 4.21
CA MET A 124 2.82 -9.86 3.72
C MET A 124 2.89 -10.94 2.66
N MET A 125 2.00 -11.90 2.79
CA MET A 125 1.85 -12.94 1.79
C MET A 125 1.23 -12.34 0.53
N THR A 126 1.81 -12.71 -0.60
CA THR A 126 1.27 -12.37 -1.91
C THR A 126 0.94 -13.65 -2.67
N VAL A 127 -0.16 -13.60 -3.43
CA VAL A 127 -0.54 -14.65 -4.37
C VAL A 127 -0.60 -14.03 -5.75
N VAL A 128 0.02 -14.68 -6.71
CA VAL A 128 -0.02 -14.24 -8.11
C VAL A 128 -0.98 -15.17 -8.86
N VAL A 129 -1.92 -14.59 -9.58
CA VAL A 129 -2.80 -15.32 -10.49
C VAL A 129 -2.41 -14.98 -11.92
N LYS A 130 -2.21 -16.00 -12.73
CA LYS A 130 -1.83 -15.89 -14.14
C LYS A 130 -2.86 -16.58 -15.04
N GLY A 131 -2.87 -16.19 -16.30
CA GLY A 131 -3.67 -16.81 -17.33
C GLY A 131 -3.02 -16.68 -18.68
N ASP A 132 -3.04 -17.76 -19.45
CA ASP A 132 -2.46 -17.79 -20.81
C ASP A 132 -3.47 -17.33 -21.87
N GLU A 133 -4.76 -17.55 -21.61
CA GLU A 133 -5.86 -17.21 -22.51
C GLU A 133 -6.66 -16.00 -22.01
N PRO A 134 -7.38 -15.30 -22.91
CA PRO A 134 -8.26 -14.21 -22.50
C PRO A 134 -9.39 -14.70 -21.58
N ILE A 135 -9.58 -14.03 -20.43
CA ILE A 135 -10.70 -14.29 -19.51
C ILE A 135 -11.92 -13.45 -19.91
N GLU A 136 -13.13 -13.95 -19.66
CA GLU A 136 -14.33 -13.14 -19.74
C GLU A 136 -14.32 -12.04 -18.68
N GLU A 137 -14.69 -10.80 -19.04
CA GLU A 137 -14.65 -9.64 -18.14
C GLU A 137 -15.51 -9.87 -16.88
N ALA A 138 -16.66 -10.52 -17.02
CA ALA A 138 -17.52 -10.87 -15.90
C ALA A 138 -16.85 -11.82 -14.89
N LEU A 139 -16.01 -12.77 -15.36
CA LEU A 139 -15.26 -13.66 -14.48
C LEU A 139 -14.10 -12.94 -13.77
N LEU A 140 -13.47 -11.98 -14.43
CA LEU A 140 -12.46 -11.13 -13.80
C LEU A 140 -13.05 -10.30 -12.66
N GLU A 141 -14.20 -9.66 -12.92
CA GLU A 141 -14.92 -8.89 -11.91
C GLU A 141 -15.38 -9.76 -10.74
N ASP A 142 -15.90 -10.96 -11.02
CA ASP A 142 -16.33 -11.91 -9.99
C ASP A 142 -15.16 -12.38 -9.13
N LEU A 143 -14.01 -12.70 -9.72
CA LEU A 143 -12.78 -13.02 -8.99
C LEU A 143 -12.40 -11.89 -8.02
N ILE A 144 -12.33 -10.67 -8.53
CA ILE A 144 -11.93 -9.50 -7.72
C ILE A 144 -12.94 -9.25 -6.60
N ASN A 145 -14.24 -9.25 -6.89
CA ASN A 145 -15.29 -9.02 -5.90
C ASN A 145 -15.32 -10.11 -4.81
N SER A 146 -15.06 -11.37 -5.18
CA SER A 146 -15.03 -12.48 -4.23
C SER A 146 -13.84 -12.43 -3.27
N ILE A 147 -12.71 -11.83 -3.68
CA ILE A 147 -11.43 -11.90 -2.97
C ILE A 147 -11.07 -10.57 -2.31
N ILE A 148 -11.60 -9.43 -2.77
CA ILE A 148 -11.16 -8.10 -2.34
C ILE A 148 -11.24 -7.89 -0.83
N GLY A 149 -12.27 -8.42 -0.16
CA GLY A 149 -12.44 -8.33 1.29
C GLY A 149 -11.36 -9.05 2.11
N SER A 150 -10.58 -9.93 1.45
CA SER A 150 -9.49 -10.70 2.05
C SER A 150 -8.10 -10.19 1.63
N THR A 151 -8.05 -9.01 0.99
CA THR A 151 -6.81 -8.43 0.45
C THR A 151 -6.65 -6.98 0.87
N TYR A 152 -5.41 -6.55 1.07
CA TYR A 152 -5.08 -5.12 1.21
C TYR A 152 -5.02 -4.41 -0.14
N ARG A 153 -4.50 -5.12 -1.15
CA ARG A 153 -4.30 -4.58 -2.49
C ARG A 153 -4.36 -5.69 -3.52
N ILE A 154 -4.95 -5.37 -4.66
CA ILE A 154 -4.88 -6.18 -5.87
C ILE A 154 -4.30 -5.29 -6.96
N LYS A 155 -3.27 -5.76 -7.67
CA LYS A 155 -2.63 -5.01 -8.76
C LYS A 155 -2.21 -5.93 -9.89
N GLY A 156 -2.35 -5.48 -11.12
CA GLY A 156 -1.85 -6.21 -12.27
C GLY A 156 -2.56 -5.87 -13.56
N PHE A 157 -2.44 -6.79 -14.49
CA PHE A 157 -3.08 -6.72 -15.80
C PHE A 157 -3.85 -8.00 -16.06
N ALA A 158 -4.91 -7.89 -16.83
CA ALA A 158 -5.70 -9.03 -17.30
C ALA A 158 -6.00 -8.88 -18.80
N ARG A 159 -5.72 -9.92 -19.55
CA ARG A 159 -6.21 -10.05 -20.92
C ARG A 159 -7.63 -10.54 -20.86
N THR A 160 -8.60 -9.74 -21.33
CA THR A 160 -9.99 -10.12 -21.40
C THR A 160 -10.43 -10.33 -22.84
N THR A 161 -11.59 -10.99 -23.03
CA THR A 161 -12.22 -11.13 -24.35
C THR A 161 -12.59 -9.79 -25.00
N GLN A 162 -12.62 -8.70 -24.22
CA GLN A 162 -12.92 -7.33 -24.67
C GLN A 162 -11.69 -6.44 -24.74
N GLY A 163 -10.48 -6.99 -24.60
CA GLY A 163 -9.20 -6.26 -24.58
C GLY A 163 -8.49 -6.32 -23.25
N SER A 164 -7.31 -5.74 -23.20
CA SER A 164 -6.50 -5.72 -21.97
C SER A 164 -7.05 -4.73 -20.96
N LYS A 165 -6.94 -5.07 -19.66
CA LYS A 165 -7.36 -4.26 -18.54
C LYS A 165 -6.21 -4.11 -17.54
N SER A 166 -6.08 -2.92 -16.97
CA SER A 166 -5.30 -2.70 -15.74
C SER A 166 -6.21 -2.88 -14.53
N VAL A 167 -5.71 -3.56 -13.51
CA VAL A 167 -6.41 -3.83 -12.26
C VAL A 167 -5.66 -3.12 -11.13
N SER A 168 -6.34 -2.26 -10.39
CA SER A 168 -5.78 -1.55 -9.24
C SER A 168 -6.84 -1.37 -8.17
N CYS A 169 -6.93 -2.31 -7.22
CA CYS A 169 -7.96 -2.32 -6.20
C CYS A 169 -7.38 -2.23 -4.79
N THR A 170 -8.14 -1.65 -3.90
CA THR A 170 -7.96 -1.62 -2.45
C THR A 170 -9.23 -2.11 -1.78
N MET A 171 -9.22 -2.33 -0.46
CA MET A 171 -10.38 -2.84 0.30
C MET A 171 -11.71 -2.11 0.01
N LYS A 172 -11.64 -0.81 -0.34
CA LYS A 172 -12.83 0.04 -0.53
C LYS A 172 -13.00 0.55 -1.96
N ASN A 173 -12.07 0.24 -2.84
CA ASN A 173 -12.10 0.78 -4.21
C ASN A 173 -11.64 -0.25 -5.22
N ILE A 174 -12.51 -0.54 -6.18
CA ILE A 174 -12.23 -1.41 -7.33
C ILE A 174 -12.04 -0.51 -8.53
N ASN A 175 -10.85 -0.55 -9.12
CA ASN A 175 -10.55 0.16 -10.37
C ASN A 175 -10.04 -0.83 -11.40
N ILE A 176 -10.82 -1.05 -12.46
CA ILE A 176 -10.50 -1.87 -13.61
C ILE A 176 -10.70 -1.00 -14.85
N GLU A 177 -9.60 -0.66 -15.50
CA GLU A 177 -9.60 0.27 -16.62
C GLU A 177 -9.02 -0.37 -17.89
N PRO A 178 -9.46 0.06 -19.09
CA PRO A 178 -8.84 -0.37 -20.33
C PRO A 178 -7.33 -0.08 -20.31
N TRP A 179 -6.54 -1.02 -20.84
CA TRP A 179 -5.10 -0.90 -20.98
C TRP A 179 -4.68 -1.06 -22.42
N ALA A 180 -3.74 -0.21 -22.89
CA ALA A 180 -3.39 -0.15 -24.31
C ALA A 180 -2.45 -1.30 -24.74
N GLU A 181 -1.68 -1.85 -23.80
CA GLU A 181 -0.67 -2.88 -24.06
C GLU A 181 -1.18 -4.25 -23.65
N ASP A 182 -0.67 -5.31 -24.28
CA ASP A 182 -0.98 -6.69 -23.91
C ASP A 182 0.11 -7.27 -23.02
N GLU A 183 -0.08 -7.12 -21.72
CA GLU A 183 0.79 -7.66 -20.66
C GLU A 183 0.44 -9.12 -20.29
N GLY A 184 -0.54 -9.72 -20.96
CA GLY A 184 -1.11 -10.99 -20.53
C GLY A 184 -1.93 -10.85 -19.24
N THR A 185 -2.25 -11.99 -18.63
CA THR A 185 -2.91 -11.98 -17.31
C THR A 185 -1.90 -12.27 -16.22
N ASN A 186 -1.68 -11.29 -15.38
CA ASN A 186 -0.77 -11.36 -14.22
C ASN A 186 -1.27 -10.40 -13.13
N ILE A 187 -1.98 -10.96 -12.13
CA ILE A 187 -2.61 -10.20 -11.06
C ILE A 187 -2.03 -10.63 -9.72
N VAL A 188 -1.52 -9.67 -8.98
CA VAL A 188 -0.93 -9.84 -7.64
C VAL A 188 -1.96 -9.47 -6.59
N PHE A 189 -2.23 -10.38 -5.68
CA PHE A 189 -3.10 -10.23 -4.53
C PHE A 189 -2.24 -10.15 -3.26
N VAL A 190 -2.30 -9.05 -2.54
CA VAL A 190 -1.62 -8.86 -1.23
C VAL A 190 -2.59 -9.23 -0.13
N SER A 191 -2.28 -10.28 0.62
CA SER A 191 -3.20 -10.89 1.58
C SER A 191 -3.40 -10.04 2.84
N ALA A 192 -4.67 -9.91 3.26
CA ALA A 192 -5.06 -9.43 4.58
C ALA A 192 -5.31 -10.59 5.58
N VAL A 193 -5.38 -11.83 5.08
CA VAL A 193 -5.73 -13.03 5.86
C VAL A 193 -4.62 -14.10 5.84
N GLY A 194 -3.40 -13.73 5.47
CA GLY A 194 -2.26 -14.64 5.42
C GLY A 194 -2.47 -15.79 4.43
N ILE A 195 -2.11 -17.01 4.84
CA ILE A 195 -2.17 -18.22 3.98
C ILE A 195 -3.59 -18.57 3.51
N GLN A 196 -4.63 -18.12 4.21
CA GLN A 196 -6.03 -18.39 3.84
C GLN A 196 -6.37 -17.83 2.45
N LEU A 197 -5.68 -16.79 2.00
CA LEU A 197 -5.88 -16.22 0.66
C LEU A 197 -5.63 -17.25 -0.45
N VAL A 198 -4.63 -18.13 -0.29
CA VAL A 198 -4.37 -19.21 -1.26
C VAL A 198 -5.58 -20.13 -1.39
N SER A 199 -6.18 -20.51 -0.25
CA SER A 199 -7.35 -21.37 -0.23
C SER A 199 -8.55 -20.70 -0.93
N LEU A 200 -8.81 -19.43 -0.61
CA LEU A 200 -9.91 -18.67 -1.23
C LEU A 200 -9.76 -18.57 -2.75
N ILE A 201 -8.56 -18.21 -3.22
CA ILE A 201 -8.27 -18.14 -4.66
C ILE A 201 -8.37 -19.54 -5.30
N SER A 202 -7.82 -20.58 -4.66
CA SER A 202 -7.88 -21.95 -5.17
C SER A 202 -9.33 -22.46 -5.27
N GLU A 203 -10.18 -22.17 -4.29
CA GLU A 203 -11.60 -22.52 -4.33
C GLU A 203 -12.33 -21.82 -5.48
N TRP A 204 -12.04 -20.54 -5.70
CA TRP A 204 -12.61 -19.80 -6.83
C TRP A 204 -12.17 -20.41 -8.16
N LEU A 205 -10.87 -20.68 -8.34
CA LEU A 205 -10.32 -21.29 -9.56
C LEU A 205 -10.90 -22.68 -9.82
N GLN A 206 -11.16 -23.47 -8.77
CA GLN A 206 -11.79 -24.79 -8.92
C GLN A 206 -13.24 -24.71 -9.41
N LYS A 207 -13.96 -23.67 -9.01
CA LYS A 207 -15.35 -23.42 -9.45
C LYS A 207 -15.42 -22.87 -10.88
N HIS A 208 -14.39 -22.15 -11.30
CA HIS A 208 -14.32 -21.43 -12.59
C HIS A 208 -13.14 -21.92 -13.44
N LYS A 209 -13.08 -23.24 -13.69
CA LYS A 209 -12.03 -23.86 -14.52
C LYS A 209 -12.00 -23.34 -15.95
N GLU A 210 -13.14 -22.87 -16.44
CA GLU A 210 -13.31 -22.21 -17.74
C GLU A 210 -12.54 -20.88 -17.86
N SER A 211 -12.15 -20.29 -16.72
CA SER A 211 -11.38 -19.04 -16.72
C SER A 211 -9.98 -19.19 -17.29
N GLY A 212 -9.42 -20.40 -17.31
CA GLY A 212 -8.02 -20.64 -17.70
C GLY A 212 -6.97 -20.04 -16.77
N LEU A 213 -7.40 -19.50 -15.60
CA LEU A 213 -6.50 -18.91 -14.61
C LEU A 213 -5.89 -19.97 -13.69
N HIS A 214 -4.68 -19.67 -13.19
CA HIS A 214 -3.95 -20.51 -12.24
C HIS A 214 -3.10 -19.68 -11.28
N ILE A 215 -2.73 -20.25 -10.14
CA ILE A 215 -1.75 -19.63 -9.24
C ILE A 215 -0.35 -19.82 -9.85
N GLY A 216 0.39 -18.70 -10.00
CA GLY A 216 1.71 -18.63 -10.62
C GLY A 216 2.87 -18.72 -9.62
#